data_57701119a5b01c10c1c5c4b4739f78f2
#
_entry.id   57701119a5b01c10c1c5c4b4739f78f2
#
_cell.length_a   1.000
_cell.length_b   1.000
_cell.length_c   1.000
_cell.angle_alpha   90.00
_cell.angle_beta   90.00
_cell.angle_gamma   90.00
#
_symmetry.space_group_name_H-M   'P 1'
#
loop_
_entity.id
_entity.type
_entity.pdbx_description
1 polymer ?
#
loop_
_entity_poly.entity_id
_entity_poly.type
_entity_poly.pdbx_seq_one_letter_code
_entity_poly.pdbx_strand_id
1 'polypeptide(L)'
;MQLINIGFGNIVSANRIISIVSPESAPIKRLVQEAKDSKMAIDATYGRRTRAVIIMDSGHIILSAVQPETVAGRLDKEVVEEYINL
;
A
#
# COMPACT_ATOMS: atom_id res chain seq x y z
N MET A 1 -11.21 -8.34 11.62
CA MET A 1 -10.42 -7.34 10.88
C MET A 1 -8.96 -7.76 10.85
N GLN A 2 -8.34 -7.73 9.69
CA GLN A 2 -6.94 -8.06 9.53
C GLN A 2 -6.11 -6.79 9.42
N LEU A 3 -4.99 -6.74 10.14
CA LEU A 3 -4.08 -5.60 10.13
C LEU A 3 -2.73 -6.03 9.56
N ILE A 4 -2.11 -5.17 8.76
CA ILE A 4 -0.78 -5.44 8.25
C ILE A 4 0.15 -4.27 8.53
N ASN A 5 1.39 -4.62 8.82
CA ASN A 5 2.47 -3.66 9.05
C ASN A 5 3.05 -3.24 7.70
N ILE A 6 3.09 -1.93 7.47
CA ILE A 6 3.64 -1.36 6.23
C ILE A 6 4.93 -0.58 6.48
N GLY A 7 5.56 -0.83 7.62
CA GLY A 7 6.87 -0.26 7.96
C GLY A 7 6.77 0.90 8.94
N PHE A 8 7.83 1.05 9.72
CA PHE A 8 8.03 2.17 10.65
C PHE A 8 6.89 2.38 11.64
N GLY A 9 6.29 1.29 12.11
CA GLY A 9 5.22 1.36 13.09
C GLY A 9 3.85 1.71 12.50
N ASN A 10 3.73 1.74 11.18
CA ASN A 10 2.46 2.03 10.52
C ASN A 10 1.72 0.74 10.21
N ILE A 11 0.45 0.73 10.54
CA ILE A 11 -0.41 -0.44 10.39
C ILE A 11 -1.68 0.00 9.66
N VAL A 12 -2.09 -0.79 8.67
CA VAL A 12 -3.31 -0.52 7.90
C VAL A 12 -4.27 -1.69 7.97
N SER A 13 -5.54 -1.42 7.75
CA SER A 13 -6.56 -2.47 7.65
C SER A 13 -6.48 -3.13 6.29
N ALA A 14 -6.15 -4.40 6.25
CA ALA A 14 -6.03 -5.15 5.02
C ALA A 14 -7.34 -5.20 4.24
N ASN A 15 -8.46 -5.23 4.95
CA ASN A 15 -9.80 -5.31 4.34
C ASN A 15 -10.18 -4.04 3.58
N ARG A 16 -9.48 -2.94 3.81
CA ARG A 16 -9.78 -1.65 3.20
C ARG A 16 -8.81 -1.28 2.09
N ILE A 17 -7.89 -2.18 1.76
CA ILE A 17 -6.94 -1.97 0.65
C ILE A 17 -7.61 -2.40 -0.65
N ILE A 18 -7.57 -1.50 -1.63
CA ILE A 18 -8.04 -1.82 -2.98
C ILE A 18 -6.91 -2.39 -3.82
N SER A 19 -5.76 -1.71 -3.80
CA SER A 19 -4.62 -2.17 -4.58
C SER A 19 -3.31 -1.69 -3.97
N ILE A 20 -2.23 -2.41 -4.32
CA ILE A 20 -0.87 -2.08 -3.92
C ILE A 20 -0.07 -2.02 -5.21
N VAL A 21 0.50 -0.86 -5.52
CA VAL A 21 1.15 -0.64 -6.80
C VAL A 21 2.55 -0.06 -6.62
N SER A 22 3.38 -0.23 -7.63
CA SER A 22 4.71 0.38 -7.68
C SER A 22 4.59 1.86 -8.06
N PRO A 23 5.42 2.75 -7.47
CA PRO A 23 5.41 4.16 -7.83
C PRO A 23 6.13 4.49 -9.14
N GLU A 24 6.60 3.48 -9.87
CA GLU A 24 7.51 3.70 -10.99
C GLU A 24 6.85 4.26 -12.25
N SER A 25 5.55 4.04 -12.45
CA SER A 25 4.88 4.49 -13.68
C SER A 25 4.44 5.94 -13.58
N ALA A 26 4.36 6.62 -14.74
CA ALA A 26 3.91 8.01 -14.80
C ALA A 26 2.46 8.18 -14.29
N PRO A 27 1.51 7.30 -14.63
CA PRO A 27 0.15 7.40 -14.08
C PRO A 27 0.11 7.33 -12.56
N ILE A 28 0.91 6.46 -11.95
CA ILE A 28 0.93 6.32 -10.49
C ILE A 28 1.59 7.54 -9.85
N LYS A 29 2.66 8.07 -10.45
CA LYS A 29 3.29 9.30 -9.95
C LYS A 29 2.31 10.47 -9.97
N ARG A 30 1.48 10.56 -11.00
CA ARG A 30 0.44 11.58 -11.09
C ARG A 30 -0.62 11.38 -10.02
N LEU A 31 -1.05 10.15 -9.81
CA LEU A 31 -2.01 9.82 -8.77
C LEU A 31 -1.51 10.26 -7.39
N VAL A 32 -0.24 9.96 -7.10
CA VAL A 32 0.38 10.36 -5.84
C VAL A 32 0.41 11.88 -5.70
N GLN A 33 0.79 12.58 -6.77
CA GLN A 33 0.85 14.04 -6.72
C GLN A 33 -0.54 14.66 -6.49
N GLU A 34 -1.54 14.16 -7.17
CA GLU A 34 -2.92 14.60 -6.99
C GLU A 34 -3.41 14.36 -5.55
N ALA A 35 -3.03 13.21 -4.99
CA ALA A 35 -3.40 12.88 -3.61
C ALA A 35 -2.71 13.84 -2.63
N LYS A 36 -1.43 14.19 -2.88
CA LYS A 36 -0.73 15.17 -2.05
C LYS A 36 -1.42 16.53 -2.11
N ASP A 37 -1.80 16.95 -3.30
CA ASP A 37 -2.45 18.25 -3.50
C ASP A 37 -3.82 18.33 -2.83
N SER A 38 -4.55 17.23 -2.80
CA SER A 38 -5.88 17.16 -2.19
C SER A 38 -5.86 16.71 -0.72
N LYS A 39 -4.67 16.53 -0.15
CA LYS A 39 -4.47 16.08 1.24
C LYS A 39 -5.02 14.68 1.51
N MET A 40 -5.05 13.86 0.48
CA MET A 40 -5.47 12.46 0.60
C MET A 40 -4.27 11.51 0.67
N ALA A 41 -3.05 12.02 0.61
CA ALA A 41 -1.85 11.21 0.72
C ALA A 41 -1.41 11.11 2.18
N ILE A 42 -1.06 9.88 2.59
CA ILE A 42 -0.50 9.61 3.90
C ILE A 42 0.90 9.05 3.68
N ASP A 43 1.91 9.79 4.14
CA ASP A 43 3.30 9.38 3.96
C ASP A 43 3.74 8.54 5.16
N ALA A 44 3.90 7.25 4.93
CA ALA A 44 4.36 6.30 5.95
C ALA A 44 5.79 5.83 5.69
N THR A 45 6.56 6.58 4.89
CA THR A 45 7.91 6.17 4.50
C THR A 45 9.00 6.55 5.50
N TYR A 46 8.66 7.40 6.46
CA TYR A 46 9.62 7.90 7.44
C TYR A 46 10.83 8.57 6.76
N GLY A 47 10.58 9.32 5.68
CA GLY A 47 11.64 9.98 4.91
C GLY A 47 12.41 9.07 3.98
N ARG A 48 12.05 7.79 3.90
CA ARG A 48 12.70 6.84 2.99
C ARG A 48 12.03 6.90 1.61
N ARG A 49 12.68 6.27 0.65
CA ARG A 49 12.14 6.19 -0.71
C ARG A 49 10.82 5.41 -0.70
N THR A 50 9.82 5.94 -1.41
CA THR A 50 8.56 5.23 -1.61
C THR A 50 8.81 4.01 -2.48
N ARG A 51 8.43 2.84 -1.97
CA ARG A 51 8.55 1.57 -2.69
C ARG A 51 7.20 1.03 -3.10
N ALA A 52 6.15 1.35 -2.35
CA ALA A 52 4.80 0.91 -2.63
C ALA A 52 3.82 2.05 -2.43
N VAL A 53 2.78 2.06 -3.25
CA VAL A 53 1.65 2.97 -3.15
C VAL A 53 0.42 2.12 -2.85
N ILE A 54 -0.19 2.36 -1.71
CA ILE A 54 -1.34 1.58 -1.24
C ILE A 54 -2.60 2.41 -1.41
N ILE A 55 -3.52 1.91 -2.21
CA ILE A 55 -4.78 2.60 -2.50
C ILE A 55 -5.86 2.01 -1.60
N MET A 56 -6.46 2.87 -0.78
CA MET A 56 -7.48 2.47 0.17
C MET A 56 -8.87 2.72 -0.41
N ASP A 57 -9.87 2.01 0.11
CA ASP A 57 -11.26 2.18 -0.35
C ASP A 57 -11.85 3.56 -0.01
N SER A 58 -11.22 4.28 0.90
CA SER A 58 -11.60 5.65 1.25
C SER A 58 -11.08 6.68 0.24
N GLY A 59 -10.25 6.26 -0.71
CA GLY A 59 -9.56 7.17 -1.62
C GLY A 59 -8.23 7.67 -1.11
N HIS A 60 -7.86 7.32 0.11
CA HIS A 60 -6.54 7.69 0.63
C HIS A 60 -5.45 6.90 -0.08
N ILE A 61 -4.33 7.57 -0.31
CA ILE A 61 -3.15 7.00 -0.96
C ILE A 61 -2.04 6.97 0.08
N ILE A 62 -1.62 5.77 0.46
CA ILE A 62 -0.59 5.61 1.49
C ILE A 62 0.73 5.26 0.82
N LEU A 63 1.77 6.03 1.16
CA LEU A 63 3.12 5.81 0.64
C LEU A 63 3.90 4.98 1.65
N SER A 64 4.45 3.86 1.21
CA SER A 64 5.20 2.93 2.06
C SER A 64 6.61 2.75 1.54
N ALA A 65 7.56 2.57 2.46
CA ALA A 65 8.94 2.23 2.13
C ALA A 65 9.15 0.72 1.97
N VAL A 66 8.10 -0.06 2.15
CA VAL A 66 8.15 -1.53 2.01
C VAL A 66 7.77 -1.89 0.57
N GLN A 67 8.47 -2.87 0.00
CA GLN A 67 8.21 -3.30 -1.37
C GLN A 67 6.78 -3.85 -1.53
N PRO A 68 6.14 -3.66 -2.69
CA PRO A 68 4.79 -4.17 -2.92
C PRO A 68 4.64 -5.67 -2.64
N GLU A 69 5.61 -6.46 -3.06
CA GLU A 69 5.61 -7.91 -2.84
C GLU A 69 5.63 -8.25 -1.36
N THR A 70 6.36 -7.46 -0.57
CA THR A 70 6.45 -7.68 0.87
C THR A 70 5.13 -7.33 1.54
N VAL A 71 4.51 -6.21 1.14
CA VAL A 71 3.19 -5.84 1.67
C VAL A 71 2.16 -6.90 1.31
N ALA A 72 2.15 -7.33 0.05
CA ALA A 72 1.25 -8.37 -0.42
C ALA A 72 1.46 -9.69 0.33
N GLY A 73 2.71 -10.03 0.63
CA GLY A 73 3.04 -11.24 1.39
C GLY A 73 2.62 -11.17 2.85
N ARG A 74 2.42 -9.98 3.39
CA ARG A 74 1.92 -9.78 4.75
C ARG A 74 0.40 -9.81 4.80
N LEU A 75 -0.26 -9.66 3.66
CA LEU A 75 -1.67 -9.90 3.54
C LEU A 75 -1.93 -11.38 3.78
N ASP A 76 -3.17 -11.75 3.91
CA ASP A 76 -3.59 -13.07 4.32
C ASP A 76 -2.86 -14.19 3.58
N LYS A 77 -1.91 -14.84 4.26
CA LYS A 77 -1.18 -15.98 3.71
C LYS A 77 -2.10 -17.15 3.38
N GLU A 78 -3.19 -17.30 4.12
CA GLU A 78 -4.16 -18.36 3.88
C GLU A 78 -4.84 -18.17 2.53
N VAL A 79 -5.20 -16.92 2.20
CA VAL A 79 -5.80 -16.60 0.91
C VAL A 79 -4.83 -16.92 -0.23
N VAL A 80 -3.56 -16.52 -0.06
CA VAL A 80 -2.52 -16.82 -1.06
C VAL A 80 -2.34 -18.31 -1.22
N GLU A 81 -2.32 -19.07 -0.13
CA GLU A 81 -2.20 -20.52 -0.17
C GLU A 81 -3.37 -21.18 -0.88
N GLU A 82 -4.59 -20.69 -0.68
CA GLU A 82 -5.75 -21.18 -1.39
C GLU A 82 -5.60 -21.03 -2.90
N TYR A 83 -5.14 -19.89 -3.36
CA TYR A 83 -4.91 -19.65 -4.78
C TYR A 83 -3.82 -20.55 -5.34
N ILE A 84 -2.76 -20.79 -4.59
CA ILE A 84 -1.66 -21.64 -5.01
C ILE A 84 -2.10 -23.10 -5.09
N ASN A 85 -2.97 -23.53 -4.22
CA ASN A 85 -3.42 -24.91 -4.15
C ASN A 85 -4.51 -25.25 -5.16
N LEU A 86 -4.99 -24.27 -5.90
CA LEU A 86 -5.95 -24.53 -6.97
C LEU A 86 -5.28 -25.10 -8.21
#